data_a3c37618976057e878ebe5d3738e247d
#
_entry.id   a3c37618976057e878ebe5d3738e247d
#
_cell.length_a   1.000
_cell.length_b   1.000
_cell.length_c   1.000
_cell.angle_alpha   90.00
_cell.angle_beta   90.00
_cell.angle_gamma   90.00
#
_symmetry.space_group_name_H-M   'P 1'
#
loop_
_entity.id
_entity.type
_entity.pdbx_description
1 polymer ?
#
loop_
_entity_poly.entity_id
_entity_poly.type
_entity_poly.pdbx_seq_one_letter_code
_entity_poly.pdbx_strand_id
1 'polypeptide(L)'
;MAEDVRYENRGRVIVVTINRPESRNAINKGVREGLAGAWERFAKDEQAHVAILTGAGDNAFCAGADLKEMALTRLGALPRNFLPTLNVNINVTKPVIAAVNGVAYAGGWALAQMCDIVVASATARFAITEAKVGRGMPWAVPLTHMIPQKVLLEILLTGDPITAQRAYEIGFVNHVVPANQVLVKAMDIAETIAENAPLTVAAAKEMVYMATDMGRMAGLEAARHLFDHVYRSEDAQEGPRAFAEKRKPQWRGR
;
A
#
# COMPACT_ATOMS: atom_id res chain seq x y z
N MET A 1 2.27 10.61 -25.45
CA MET A 1 3.27 10.30 -24.40
C MET A 1 2.74 9.07 -23.66
N ALA A 2 3.59 8.13 -23.26
CA ALA A 2 3.15 7.01 -22.44
C ALA A 2 2.60 7.55 -21.09
N GLU A 3 1.55 6.94 -20.57
CA GLU A 3 0.99 7.32 -19.26
C GLU A 3 2.02 7.05 -18.15
N ASP A 4 2.23 8.02 -17.26
CA ASP A 4 3.15 7.90 -16.10
C ASP A 4 2.67 6.86 -15.07
N VAL A 5 1.39 6.49 -15.13
CA VAL A 5 0.78 5.42 -14.32
C VAL A 5 -0.09 4.56 -15.23
N ARG A 6 0.08 3.26 -15.16
CA ARG A 6 -0.77 2.27 -15.86
C ARG A 6 -1.75 1.64 -14.87
N TYR A 7 -2.96 1.40 -15.32
CA TYR A 7 -4.02 0.73 -14.58
C TYR A 7 -4.49 -0.50 -15.35
N GLU A 8 -4.15 -1.67 -14.87
CA GLU A 8 -4.46 -2.95 -15.53
C GLU A 8 -5.48 -3.74 -14.71
N ASN A 9 -6.58 -4.13 -15.36
CA ASN A 9 -7.57 -5.01 -14.74
C ASN A 9 -7.21 -6.48 -15.02
N ARG A 10 -7.10 -7.26 -13.95
CA ARG A 10 -6.86 -8.72 -13.96
C ARG A 10 -7.96 -9.44 -13.18
N GLY A 11 -9.20 -9.27 -13.62
CA GLY A 11 -10.36 -9.82 -12.94
C GLY A 11 -10.68 -9.06 -11.64
N ARG A 12 -10.62 -9.72 -10.49
CA ARG A 12 -10.85 -9.10 -9.19
C ARG A 12 -9.62 -8.33 -8.65
N VAL A 13 -8.49 -8.43 -9.32
CA VAL A 13 -7.23 -7.77 -8.93
C VAL A 13 -6.89 -6.67 -9.93
N ILE A 14 -6.56 -5.50 -9.42
CA ILE A 14 -6.07 -4.37 -10.21
C ILE A 14 -4.56 -4.25 -10.02
N VAL A 15 -3.81 -4.07 -11.11
CA VAL A 15 -2.38 -3.76 -11.04
C VAL A 15 -2.17 -2.30 -11.44
N VAL A 16 -1.67 -1.50 -10.51
CA VAL A 16 -1.29 -0.10 -10.72
C VAL A 16 0.23 -0.03 -10.82
N THR A 17 0.74 0.45 -11.94
CA THR A 17 2.18 0.50 -12.19
C THR A 17 2.64 1.94 -12.40
N ILE A 18 3.58 2.41 -11.58
CA ILE A 18 4.30 3.66 -11.84
C ILE A 18 5.23 3.42 -13.03
N ASN A 19 5.05 4.17 -14.13
CA ASN A 19 5.66 3.85 -15.42
C ASN A 19 6.60 4.94 -15.93
N ARG A 20 7.66 5.19 -15.15
CA ARG A 20 8.77 6.10 -15.49
C ARG A 20 10.12 5.44 -15.19
N PRO A 21 10.42 4.25 -15.76
CA PRO A 21 11.63 3.48 -15.40
C PRO A 21 12.93 4.23 -15.67
N GLU A 22 12.99 5.10 -16.69
CA GLU A 22 14.12 5.97 -17.02
C GLU A 22 14.43 7.00 -15.90
N SER A 23 13.43 7.38 -15.14
CA SER A 23 13.52 8.26 -13.97
C SER A 23 13.43 7.49 -12.65
N ARG A 24 13.67 6.17 -12.66
CA ARG A 24 13.52 5.27 -11.48
C ARG A 24 12.14 5.41 -10.81
N ASN A 25 11.10 5.61 -11.61
CA ASN A 25 9.72 5.77 -11.16
C ASN A 25 9.54 6.93 -10.16
N ALA A 26 10.33 8.02 -10.31
CA ALA A 26 10.24 9.21 -9.47
C ALA A 26 8.88 9.90 -9.63
N ILE A 27 8.38 10.43 -8.51
CA ILE A 27 7.05 11.04 -8.40
C ILE A 27 7.09 12.48 -8.92
N ASN A 28 6.64 12.68 -10.16
CA ASN A 28 6.33 13.97 -10.76
C ASN A 28 4.81 14.26 -10.67
N LYS A 29 4.36 15.36 -11.27
CA LYS A 29 2.94 15.72 -11.35
C LYS A 29 2.11 14.62 -12.01
N GLY A 30 2.58 14.04 -13.13
CA GLY A 30 1.87 12.99 -13.86
C GLY A 30 1.67 11.73 -13.02
N VAL A 31 2.68 11.31 -12.23
CA VAL A 31 2.55 10.17 -11.30
C VAL A 31 1.54 10.49 -10.19
N ARG A 32 1.57 11.70 -9.61
CA ARG A 32 0.62 12.09 -8.55
C ARG A 32 -0.83 12.06 -9.05
N GLU A 33 -1.09 12.68 -10.20
CA GLU A 33 -2.42 12.71 -10.82
C GLU A 33 -2.87 11.31 -11.27
N GLY A 34 -1.97 10.54 -11.88
CA GLY A 34 -2.24 9.17 -12.31
C GLY A 34 -2.57 8.23 -11.16
N LEU A 35 -1.81 8.29 -10.05
CA LEU A 35 -2.11 7.50 -8.86
C LEU A 35 -3.43 7.92 -8.21
N ALA A 36 -3.71 9.23 -8.11
CA ALA A 36 -4.99 9.71 -7.56
C ALA A 36 -6.16 9.15 -8.38
N GLY A 37 -6.13 9.30 -9.70
CA GLY A 37 -7.16 8.75 -10.60
C GLY A 37 -7.28 7.23 -10.52
N ALA A 38 -6.15 6.50 -10.40
CA ALA A 38 -6.15 5.05 -10.25
C ALA A 38 -6.85 4.61 -8.95
N TRP A 39 -6.55 5.27 -7.83
CA TRP A 39 -7.17 4.96 -6.54
C TRP A 39 -8.66 5.32 -6.48
N GLU A 40 -9.06 6.46 -7.05
CA GLU A 40 -10.47 6.84 -7.16
C GLU A 40 -11.27 5.84 -8.02
N ARG A 41 -10.68 5.39 -9.13
CA ARG A 41 -11.26 4.37 -9.99
C ARG A 41 -11.38 3.04 -9.25
N PHE A 42 -10.31 2.59 -8.59
CA PHE A 42 -10.30 1.35 -7.82
C PHE A 42 -11.33 1.36 -6.68
N ALA A 43 -11.44 2.46 -5.95
CA ALA A 43 -12.40 2.60 -4.86
C ALA A 43 -13.86 2.39 -5.32
N LYS A 44 -14.20 2.88 -6.52
CA LYS A 44 -15.56 2.84 -7.11
C LYS A 44 -15.86 1.55 -7.88
N ASP A 45 -14.85 0.76 -8.25
CA ASP A 45 -15.02 -0.45 -9.07
C ASP A 45 -15.52 -1.62 -8.21
N GLU A 46 -16.80 -1.94 -8.26
CA GLU A 46 -17.41 -3.02 -7.48
C GLU A 46 -16.88 -4.42 -7.83
N GLN A 47 -16.28 -4.60 -9.00
CA GLN A 47 -15.71 -5.88 -9.43
C GLN A 47 -14.26 -6.07 -8.91
N ALA A 48 -13.58 -4.99 -8.57
CA ALA A 48 -12.23 -5.02 -8.05
C ALA A 48 -12.21 -5.20 -6.54
N HIS A 49 -11.49 -6.21 -6.05
CA HIS A 49 -11.41 -6.55 -4.63
C HIS A 49 -10.07 -6.16 -4.00
N VAL A 50 -8.97 -6.24 -4.76
CA VAL A 50 -7.61 -5.98 -4.28
C VAL A 50 -6.85 -5.19 -5.34
N ALA A 51 -5.96 -4.29 -4.92
CA ALA A 51 -5.01 -3.67 -5.83
C ALA A 51 -3.56 -4.04 -5.49
N ILE A 52 -2.70 -4.04 -6.50
CA ILE A 52 -1.25 -4.18 -6.38
C ILE A 52 -0.62 -2.91 -6.93
N LEU A 53 0.25 -2.27 -6.14
CA LEU A 53 1.08 -1.15 -6.58
C LEU A 53 2.49 -1.65 -6.87
N THR A 54 3.03 -1.33 -8.05
CA THR A 54 4.40 -1.69 -8.43
C THR A 54 5.07 -0.60 -9.28
N GLY A 55 6.36 -0.74 -9.53
CA GLY A 55 7.13 0.11 -10.44
C GLY A 55 7.46 -0.61 -11.76
N ALA A 56 7.48 0.10 -12.87
CA ALA A 56 7.94 -0.45 -14.15
C ALA A 56 9.47 -0.68 -14.14
N GLY A 57 9.90 -1.73 -14.84
CA GLY A 57 11.32 -2.13 -14.91
C GLY A 57 11.83 -2.84 -13.65
N ASP A 58 13.12 -3.10 -13.59
CA ASP A 58 13.71 -3.99 -12.58
C ASP A 58 14.50 -3.25 -11.49
N ASN A 59 14.73 -1.94 -11.66
CA ASN A 59 15.65 -1.19 -10.80
C ASN A 59 14.99 -0.47 -9.64
N ALA A 60 13.74 -0.05 -9.81
CA ALA A 60 13.06 0.78 -8.81
C ALA A 60 11.56 0.50 -8.75
N PHE A 61 11.07 0.40 -7.54
CA PHE A 61 9.66 0.60 -7.25
C PHE A 61 9.33 2.09 -7.40
N CYS A 62 10.00 2.93 -6.62
CA CYS A 62 9.91 4.38 -6.71
C CYS A 62 11.08 5.04 -5.96
N ALA A 63 11.81 5.94 -6.62
CA ALA A 63 12.96 6.63 -6.02
C ALA A 63 12.60 7.89 -5.20
N GLY A 64 11.29 8.16 -4.98
CA GLY A 64 10.82 9.34 -4.27
C GLY A 64 10.41 10.48 -5.19
N ALA A 65 10.31 11.69 -4.65
CA ALA A 65 9.92 12.86 -5.42
C ALA A 65 10.92 13.19 -6.54
N ASP A 66 10.41 13.66 -7.68
CA ASP A 66 11.24 14.13 -8.79
C ASP A 66 11.94 15.44 -8.40
N LEU A 67 13.21 15.34 -8.00
CA LEU A 67 14.00 16.49 -7.53
C LEU A 67 14.20 17.55 -8.61
N LYS A 68 14.16 17.16 -9.91
CA LYS A 68 14.25 18.15 -11.00
C LYS A 68 12.98 18.99 -11.05
N GLU A 69 11.80 18.37 -10.95
CA GLU A 69 10.53 19.09 -10.83
C GLU A 69 10.51 19.99 -9.59
N MET A 70 10.95 19.47 -8.43
CA MET A 70 10.99 20.23 -7.18
C MET A 70 11.90 21.47 -7.28
N ALA A 71 13.06 21.34 -7.90
CA ALA A 71 13.98 22.46 -8.10
C ALA A 71 13.37 23.57 -8.99
N LEU A 72 12.63 23.18 -10.04
CA LEU A 72 11.96 24.12 -10.95
C LEU A 72 10.78 24.83 -10.25
N THR A 73 10.01 24.12 -9.46
CA THR A 73 8.80 24.66 -8.81
C THR A 73 9.11 25.41 -7.52
N ARG A 74 10.35 25.33 -7.00
CA ARG A 74 10.78 25.92 -5.71
C ARG A 74 9.82 25.59 -4.57
N LEU A 75 9.26 24.37 -4.57
CA LEU A 75 8.27 23.96 -3.60
C LEU A 75 8.86 24.00 -2.18
N GLY A 76 8.28 24.81 -1.30
CA GLY A 76 8.59 24.88 0.13
C GLY A 76 7.96 23.71 0.89
N ALA A 77 7.01 24.02 1.79
CA ALA A 77 6.21 23.00 2.45
C ALA A 77 5.32 22.29 1.42
N LEU A 78 5.26 20.95 1.53
CA LEU A 78 4.40 20.18 0.63
C LEU A 78 2.93 20.35 1.06
N PRO A 79 2.01 20.57 0.09
CA PRO A 79 0.57 20.52 0.39
C PRO A 79 0.15 19.17 1.00
N ARG A 80 -0.90 19.18 1.84
CA ARG A 80 -1.41 17.94 2.45
C ARG A 80 -1.83 16.86 1.45
N ASN A 81 -2.23 17.26 0.26
CA ASN A 81 -2.61 16.38 -0.86
C ASN A 81 -1.50 16.22 -1.91
N PHE A 82 -0.24 16.53 -1.58
CA PHE A 82 0.87 16.40 -2.51
C PHE A 82 1.05 14.97 -3.02
N LEU A 83 0.96 14.00 -2.12
CA LEU A 83 0.98 12.58 -2.45
C LEU A 83 -0.44 12.00 -2.26
N PRO A 84 -0.99 11.26 -3.24
CA PRO A 84 -2.24 10.54 -3.05
C PRO A 84 -2.01 9.39 -2.05
N THR A 85 -2.36 9.64 -0.79
CA THR A 85 -2.13 8.72 0.32
C THR A 85 -3.42 8.02 0.71
N LEU A 86 -3.42 6.70 0.62
CA LEU A 86 -4.56 5.85 0.95
C LEU A 86 -4.96 6.05 2.42
N ASN A 87 -6.27 6.14 2.65
CA ASN A 87 -6.90 6.33 3.97
C ASN A 87 -6.47 7.61 4.71
N VAL A 88 -5.84 8.56 4.01
CA VAL A 88 -5.51 9.90 4.52
C VAL A 88 -6.22 10.98 3.69
N ASN A 89 -5.95 11.03 2.38
CA ASN A 89 -6.61 11.97 1.48
C ASN A 89 -7.38 11.31 0.33
N ILE A 90 -7.25 9.98 0.18
CA ILE A 90 -8.07 9.15 -0.71
C ILE A 90 -8.58 7.95 0.10
N ASN A 91 -9.89 7.81 0.18
CA ASN A 91 -10.51 6.70 0.91
C ASN A 91 -10.55 5.43 0.03
N VAL A 92 -9.83 4.38 0.45
CA VAL A 92 -9.82 3.05 -0.19
C VAL A 92 -9.94 1.98 0.89
N THR A 93 -11.14 1.47 1.09
CA THR A 93 -11.42 0.42 2.08
C THR A 93 -10.93 -0.97 1.66
N LYS A 94 -10.71 -1.17 0.35
CA LYS A 94 -10.20 -2.43 -0.21
C LYS A 94 -8.70 -2.58 0.02
N PRO A 95 -8.18 -3.81 0.16
CA PRO A 95 -6.74 -4.06 0.34
C PRO A 95 -5.89 -3.61 -0.83
N VAL A 96 -4.68 -3.12 -0.49
CA VAL A 96 -3.64 -2.77 -1.47
C VAL A 96 -2.32 -3.41 -1.07
N ILE A 97 -1.65 -4.06 -2.03
CA ILE A 97 -0.37 -4.74 -1.85
C ILE A 97 0.72 -3.96 -2.56
N ALA A 98 1.82 -3.64 -1.88
CA ALA A 98 3.01 -3.12 -2.53
C ALA A 98 3.88 -4.28 -3.05
N ALA A 99 4.10 -4.33 -4.36
CA ALA A 99 5.04 -5.23 -5.03
C ALA A 99 6.33 -4.46 -5.33
N VAL A 100 7.25 -4.45 -4.36
CA VAL A 100 8.47 -3.62 -4.38
C VAL A 100 9.56 -4.33 -5.16
N ASN A 101 9.64 -4.04 -6.46
CA ASN A 101 10.56 -4.67 -7.42
C ASN A 101 12.01 -4.16 -7.36
N GLY A 102 12.28 -3.05 -6.67
CA GLY A 102 13.60 -2.43 -6.58
C GLY A 102 13.69 -1.41 -5.46
N VAL A 103 14.40 -0.29 -5.66
CA VAL A 103 14.53 0.74 -4.62
C VAL A 103 13.19 1.41 -4.31
N ALA A 104 12.92 1.62 -3.03
CA ALA A 104 11.78 2.35 -2.48
C ALA A 104 12.30 3.45 -1.54
N TYR A 105 12.62 4.63 -2.08
CA TYR A 105 13.26 5.72 -1.33
C TYR A 105 12.31 6.89 -1.09
N ALA A 106 12.41 7.53 0.07
CA ALA A 106 11.66 8.73 0.41
C ALA A 106 10.14 8.54 0.12
N GLY A 107 9.56 9.34 -0.76
CA GLY A 107 8.18 9.16 -1.22
C GLY A 107 7.85 7.75 -1.74
N GLY A 108 8.84 6.99 -2.23
CA GLY A 108 8.66 5.59 -2.61
C GLY A 108 8.43 4.68 -1.40
N TRP A 109 9.11 4.92 -0.29
CA TRP A 109 8.80 4.24 0.98
C TRP A 109 7.41 4.66 1.48
N ALA A 110 7.05 5.93 1.38
CA ALA A 110 5.72 6.41 1.74
C ALA A 110 4.61 5.69 0.94
N LEU A 111 4.82 5.46 -0.36
CA LEU A 111 3.90 4.68 -1.20
C LEU A 111 3.80 3.21 -0.76
N ALA A 112 4.92 2.58 -0.41
CA ALA A 112 4.91 1.20 0.10
C ALA A 112 4.25 1.11 1.48
N GLN A 113 4.51 2.08 2.37
CA GLN A 113 3.95 2.17 3.72
C GLN A 113 2.42 2.29 3.74
N MET A 114 1.83 3.00 2.78
CA MET A 114 0.38 3.16 2.72
C MET A 114 -0.36 1.91 2.21
N CYS A 115 0.37 0.95 1.65
CA CYS A 115 -0.19 -0.35 1.28
C CYS A 115 -0.30 -1.27 2.52
N ASP A 116 -1.24 -2.20 2.49
CA ASP A 116 -1.56 -3.06 3.64
C ASP A 116 -0.58 -4.23 3.80
N ILE A 117 0.03 -4.68 2.69
CA ILE A 117 0.98 -5.79 2.62
C ILE A 117 2.13 -5.37 1.72
N VAL A 118 3.36 -5.77 2.06
CA VAL A 118 4.56 -5.49 1.27
C VAL A 118 5.25 -6.79 0.87
N VAL A 119 5.36 -7.02 -0.44
CA VAL A 119 6.19 -8.05 -1.05
C VAL A 119 7.39 -7.38 -1.69
N ALA A 120 8.61 -7.75 -1.33
CA ALA A 120 9.81 -7.10 -1.82
C ALA A 120 10.75 -8.06 -2.55
N SER A 121 11.42 -7.56 -3.58
CA SER A 121 12.58 -8.21 -4.18
C SER A 121 13.70 -8.37 -3.15
N ALA A 122 14.40 -9.49 -3.16
CA ALA A 122 15.59 -9.69 -2.32
C ALA A 122 16.69 -8.62 -2.58
N THR A 123 16.68 -8.01 -3.76
CA THR A 123 17.59 -6.92 -4.13
C THR A 123 17.07 -5.54 -3.78
N ALA A 124 15.81 -5.42 -3.35
CA ALA A 124 15.22 -4.12 -3.01
C ALA A 124 15.94 -3.44 -1.84
N ARG A 125 15.86 -2.11 -1.85
CA ARG A 125 16.45 -1.24 -0.81
C ARG A 125 15.42 -0.21 -0.41
N PHE A 126 15.34 0.06 0.88
CA PHE A 126 14.44 1.02 1.49
C PHE A 126 15.26 2.13 2.17
N ALA A 127 14.93 3.40 1.94
CA ALA A 127 15.60 4.52 2.61
C ALA A 127 14.65 5.71 2.81
N ILE A 128 14.83 6.43 3.91
CA ILE A 128 14.15 7.71 4.18
C ILE A 128 15.23 8.78 4.09
N THR A 129 15.42 9.33 2.90
CA THR A 129 16.58 10.16 2.55
C THR A 129 16.38 11.65 2.76
N GLU A 130 15.24 12.05 3.31
CA GLU A 130 14.85 13.45 3.50
C GLU A 130 15.87 14.24 4.33
N ALA A 131 16.44 13.64 5.36
CA ALA A 131 17.48 14.27 6.18
C ALA A 131 18.73 14.67 5.36
N LYS A 132 19.08 13.87 4.33
CA LYS A 132 20.24 14.14 3.46
C LYS A 132 20.03 15.30 2.49
N VAL A 133 18.76 15.68 2.24
CA VAL A 133 18.39 16.74 1.30
C VAL A 133 17.63 17.90 1.97
N GLY A 134 17.61 17.94 3.31
CA GLY A 134 16.98 19.01 4.07
C GLY A 134 15.46 19.10 3.89
N ARG A 135 14.77 17.97 3.72
CA ARG A 135 13.31 17.91 3.55
C ARG A 135 12.63 17.31 4.78
N GLY A 136 11.37 17.66 4.99
CA GLY A 136 10.55 17.08 6.04
C GLY A 136 9.92 15.76 5.62
N MET A 137 9.67 14.88 6.60
CA MET A 137 9.10 13.55 6.39
C MET A 137 7.89 13.27 7.32
N PRO A 138 6.87 14.17 7.40
CA PRO A 138 5.73 13.97 8.29
C PRO A 138 4.92 12.71 7.95
N TRP A 139 5.02 12.24 6.71
CA TRP A 139 4.42 10.99 6.24
C TRP A 139 4.97 9.74 6.94
N ALA A 140 6.14 9.84 7.61
CA ALA A 140 6.75 8.70 8.31
C ALA A 140 6.13 8.40 9.68
N VAL A 141 5.20 9.22 10.18
CA VAL A 141 4.55 9.01 11.49
C VAL A 141 3.93 7.61 11.64
N PRO A 142 3.20 7.03 10.66
CA PRO A 142 2.67 5.68 10.80
C PRO A 142 3.72 4.59 11.03
N LEU A 143 4.98 4.79 10.60
CA LEU A 143 6.07 3.84 10.83
C LEU A 143 6.37 3.63 12.32
N THR A 144 5.98 4.54 13.20
CA THR A 144 6.13 4.39 14.66
C THR A 144 5.33 3.22 15.23
N HIS A 145 4.28 2.79 14.51
CA HIS A 145 3.48 1.61 14.82
C HIS A 145 3.93 0.33 14.10
N MET A 146 4.80 0.47 13.09
CA MET A 146 5.23 -0.64 12.22
C MET A 146 6.66 -1.09 12.53
N ILE A 147 7.52 -0.18 13.01
CA ILE A 147 8.96 -0.41 13.15
C ILE A 147 9.38 -0.08 14.59
N PRO A 148 10.23 -0.92 15.24
CA PRO A 148 10.75 -0.62 16.56
C PRO A 148 11.44 0.75 16.62
N GLN A 149 11.12 1.55 17.62
CA GLN A 149 11.49 2.98 17.72
C GLN A 149 12.98 3.24 17.46
N LYS A 150 13.90 2.44 18.03
CA LYS A 150 15.35 2.66 17.87
C LYS A 150 15.80 2.42 16.43
N VAL A 151 15.23 1.42 15.77
CA VAL A 151 15.50 1.12 14.37
C VAL A 151 14.96 2.23 13.46
N LEU A 152 13.74 2.70 13.73
CA LEU A 152 13.15 3.81 13.00
C LEU A 152 13.98 5.10 13.12
N LEU A 153 14.43 5.43 14.34
CA LEU A 153 15.30 6.60 14.57
C LEU A 153 16.61 6.51 13.79
N GLU A 154 17.26 5.34 13.77
CA GLU A 154 18.47 5.13 12.98
C GLU A 154 18.21 5.40 11.49
N ILE A 155 17.14 4.83 10.92
CA ILE A 155 16.74 5.03 9.51
C ILE A 155 16.47 6.52 9.22
N LEU A 156 15.69 7.19 10.07
CA LEU A 156 15.31 8.60 9.87
C LEU A 156 16.49 9.57 9.99
N LEU A 157 17.38 9.34 10.96
CA LEU A 157 18.46 10.26 11.28
C LEU A 157 19.67 10.08 10.35
N THR A 158 19.97 8.85 9.93
CA THR A 158 21.08 8.59 9.00
C THR A 158 20.68 8.75 7.54
N GLY A 159 19.42 8.43 7.20
CA GLY A 159 18.95 8.35 5.81
C GLY A 159 19.64 7.23 5.02
N ASP A 160 20.29 6.26 5.68
CA ASP A 160 20.98 5.18 5.04
C ASP A 160 20.02 4.07 4.59
N PRO A 161 20.28 3.43 3.45
CA PRO A 161 19.39 2.40 2.96
C PRO A 161 19.54 1.09 3.75
N ILE A 162 18.39 0.47 4.05
CA ILE A 162 18.33 -0.89 4.57
C ILE A 162 17.99 -1.87 3.45
N THR A 163 18.36 -3.14 3.64
CA THR A 163 18.04 -4.24 2.72
C THR A 163 16.58 -4.68 2.87
N ALA A 164 16.02 -5.35 1.84
CA ALA A 164 14.71 -6.00 1.94
C ALA A 164 14.66 -7.02 3.09
N GLN A 165 15.74 -7.76 3.31
CA GLN A 165 15.87 -8.71 4.41
C GLN A 165 15.78 -8.00 5.77
N ARG A 166 16.48 -6.86 5.94
CA ARG A 166 16.37 -6.07 7.18
C ARG A 166 14.97 -5.52 7.36
N ALA A 167 14.34 -5.03 6.29
CA ALA A 167 12.95 -4.54 6.32
C ALA A 167 11.95 -5.65 6.72
N TYR A 168 12.20 -6.90 6.32
CA TYR A 168 11.45 -8.08 6.75
C TYR A 168 11.66 -8.38 8.25
N GLU A 169 12.90 -8.38 8.72
CA GLU A 169 13.25 -8.66 10.13
C GLU A 169 12.61 -7.67 11.11
N ILE A 170 12.45 -6.41 10.71
CA ILE A 170 11.82 -5.37 11.53
C ILE A 170 10.30 -5.28 11.35
N GLY A 171 9.69 -6.15 10.54
CA GLY A 171 8.25 -6.26 10.37
C GLY A 171 7.62 -5.32 9.33
N PHE A 172 8.40 -4.55 8.57
CA PHE A 172 7.88 -3.68 7.52
C PHE A 172 7.54 -4.44 6.22
N VAL A 173 8.32 -5.47 5.87
CA VAL A 173 8.09 -6.31 4.68
C VAL A 173 7.51 -7.65 5.12
N ASN A 174 6.44 -8.12 4.45
CA ASN A 174 5.79 -9.41 4.74
C ASN A 174 6.50 -10.58 4.05
N HIS A 175 7.02 -10.38 2.83
CA HIS A 175 7.69 -11.42 2.05
C HIS A 175 8.88 -10.86 1.27
N VAL A 176 10.00 -11.58 1.31
CA VAL A 176 11.17 -11.32 0.47
C VAL A 176 11.32 -12.48 -0.51
N VAL A 177 11.34 -12.18 -1.80
CA VAL A 177 11.36 -13.17 -2.89
C VAL A 177 12.37 -12.77 -3.97
N PRO A 178 12.81 -13.67 -4.87
CA PRO A 178 13.59 -13.31 -6.04
C PRO A 178 12.89 -12.23 -6.89
N ALA A 179 13.65 -11.36 -7.56
CA ALA A 179 13.13 -10.20 -8.28
C ALA A 179 12.01 -10.55 -9.28
N ASN A 180 12.17 -11.63 -10.03
CA ASN A 180 11.18 -12.13 -10.99
C ASN A 180 9.94 -12.76 -10.36
N GLN A 181 9.89 -12.92 -9.03
CA GLN A 181 8.77 -13.51 -8.30
C GLN A 181 7.93 -12.47 -7.53
N VAL A 182 8.33 -11.20 -7.52
CA VAL A 182 7.67 -10.17 -6.70
C VAL A 182 6.22 -9.99 -7.10
N LEU A 183 5.93 -9.78 -8.39
CA LEU A 183 4.56 -9.62 -8.86
C LEU A 183 3.77 -10.92 -8.76
N VAL A 184 4.40 -12.07 -9.02
CA VAL A 184 3.76 -13.40 -8.88
C VAL A 184 3.29 -13.59 -7.44
N LYS A 185 4.18 -13.38 -6.46
CA LYS A 185 3.83 -13.53 -5.04
C LYS A 185 2.75 -12.54 -4.59
N ALA A 186 2.81 -11.30 -5.09
CA ALA A 186 1.77 -10.31 -4.80
C ALA A 186 0.40 -10.72 -5.39
N MET A 187 0.39 -11.29 -6.61
CA MET A 187 -0.83 -11.84 -7.24
C MET A 187 -1.39 -13.02 -6.44
N ASP A 188 -0.58 -13.98 -6.02
CA ASP A 188 -1.02 -15.12 -5.20
C ASP A 188 -1.74 -14.66 -3.92
N ILE A 189 -1.18 -13.63 -3.24
CA ILE A 189 -1.79 -13.06 -2.04
C ILE A 189 -3.08 -12.32 -2.39
N ALA A 190 -3.07 -11.52 -3.48
CA ALA A 190 -4.23 -10.76 -3.91
C ALA A 190 -5.40 -11.68 -4.29
N GLU A 191 -5.14 -12.78 -5.00
CA GLU A 191 -6.15 -13.78 -5.36
C GLU A 191 -6.73 -14.47 -4.13
N THR A 192 -5.87 -14.84 -3.17
CA THR A 192 -6.32 -15.39 -1.87
C THR A 192 -7.24 -14.42 -1.13
N ILE A 193 -6.90 -13.13 -1.10
CA ILE A 193 -7.74 -12.11 -0.46
C ILE A 193 -9.06 -11.93 -1.24
N ALA A 194 -9.00 -11.92 -2.57
CA ALA A 194 -10.16 -11.73 -3.44
C ALA A 194 -11.16 -12.91 -3.39
N GLU A 195 -10.75 -14.08 -2.90
CA GLU A 195 -11.62 -15.22 -2.62
C GLU A 195 -12.37 -15.11 -1.28
N ASN A 196 -11.99 -14.19 -0.39
CA ASN A 196 -12.61 -13.99 0.91
C ASN A 196 -13.81 -13.03 0.85
N ALA A 197 -14.65 -13.06 1.90
CA ALA A 197 -15.82 -12.18 2.04
C ALA A 197 -15.40 -10.69 2.06
N PRO A 198 -15.79 -9.89 1.07
CA PRO A 198 -15.23 -8.55 0.86
C PRO A 198 -15.55 -7.59 2.01
N LEU A 199 -16.74 -7.68 2.61
CA LEU A 199 -17.10 -6.84 3.77
C LEU A 199 -16.24 -7.13 4.98
N THR A 200 -15.95 -8.41 5.25
CA THR A 200 -15.07 -8.82 6.35
C THR A 200 -13.64 -8.34 6.12
N VAL A 201 -13.13 -8.47 4.88
CA VAL A 201 -11.78 -8.02 4.53
C VAL A 201 -11.64 -6.51 4.71
N ALA A 202 -12.62 -5.73 4.24
CA ALA A 202 -12.62 -4.27 4.40
C ALA A 202 -12.70 -3.85 5.88
N ALA A 203 -13.60 -4.45 6.65
CA ALA A 203 -13.74 -4.17 8.09
C ALA A 203 -12.48 -4.56 8.89
N ALA A 204 -11.84 -5.69 8.54
CA ALA A 204 -10.59 -6.10 9.19
C ALA A 204 -9.45 -5.10 8.93
N LYS A 205 -9.31 -4.59 7.70
CA LYS A 205 -8.36 -3.54 7.37
C LYS A 205 -8.65 -2.27 8.18
N GLU A 206 -9.87 -1.79 8.16
CA GLU A 206 -10.28 -0.58 8.88
C GLU A 206 -10.05 -0.71 10.38
N MET A 207 -10.37 -1.86 10.97
CA MET A 207 -10.14 -2.15 12.40
C MET A 207 -8.66 -1.96 12.77
N VAL A 208 -7.72 -2.44 11.96
CA VAL A 208 -6.29 -2.32 12.24
C VAL A 208 -5.86 -0.85 12.26
N TYR A 209 -6.26 -0.06 11.25
CA TYR A 209 -5.91 1.35 11.19
C TYR A 209 -6.56 2.15 12.33
N MET A 210 -7.86 1.95 12.57
CA MET A 210 -8.60 2.60 13.65
C MET A 210 -7.98 2.31 15.04
N ALA A 211 -7.52 1.08 15.25
CA ALA A 211 -6.94 0.67 16.53
C ALA A 211 -5.63 1.40 16.87
N THR A 212 -4.92 1.96 15.89
CA THR A 212 -3.70 2.76 16.14
C THR A 212 -4.00 4.10 16.83
N ASP A 213 -5.21 4.61 16.67
CA ASP A 213 -5.63 5.91 17.22
C ASP A 213 -6.39 5.77 18.55
N MET A 214 -6.62 4.53 19.04
CA MET A 214 -7.49 4.26 20.18
C MET A 214 -6.82 3.47 21.28
N GLY A 215 -7.22 3.72 22.52
CA GLY A 215 -6.91 2.80 23.62
C GLY A 215 -7.65 1.47 23.48
N ARG A 216 -7.08 0.39 24.04
CA ARG A 216 -7.57 -0.99 23.86
C ARG A 216 -9.08 -1.16 24.04
N MET A 217 -9.67 -0.60 25.12
CA MET A 217 -11.11 -0.82 25.42
C MET A 217 -12.00 -0.04 24.43
N ALA A 218 -11.63 1.20 24.10
CA ALA A 218 -12.33 1.99 23.09
C ALA A 218 -12.24 1.32 21.71
N GLY A 219 -11.07 0.80 21.33
CA GLY A 219 -10.88 0.07 20.08
C GLY A 219 -11.73 -1.20 20.00
N LEU A 220 -11.85 -1.97 21.09
CA LEU A 220 -12.72 -3.17 21.13
C LEU A 220 -14.21 -2.80 20.95
N GLU A 221 -14.66 -1.71 21.55
CA GLU A 221 -16.05 -1.26 21.41
C GLU A 221 -16.31 -0.72 19.99
N ALA A 222 -15.40 0.10 19.46
CA ALA A 222 -15.49 0.58 18.10
C ALA A 222 -15.48 -0.56 17.06
N ALA A 223 -14.65 -1.59 17.27
CA ALA A 223 -14.61 -2.76 16.40
C ALA A 223 -15.94 -3.53 16.39
N ARG A 224 -16.66 -3.64 17.53
CA ARG A 224 -17.99 -4.25 17.55
C ARG A 224 -18.97 -3.52 16.63
N HIS A 225 -18.99 -2.19 16.69
CA HIS A 225 -19.83 -1.38 15.80
C HIS A 225 -19.40 -1.48 14.34
N LEU A 226 -18.08 -1.49 14.09
CA LEU A 226 -17.52 -1.67 12.75
C LEU A 226 -17.96 -2.98 12.11
N PHE A 227 -17.96 -4.10 12.84
CA PHE A 227 -18.36 -5.40 12.31
C PHE A 227 -19.89 -5.66 12.31
N ASP A 228 -20.71 -4.77 12.84
CA ASP A 228 -22.16 -4.96 12.94
C ASP A 228 -22.82 -5.19 11.57
N HIS A 229 -22.42 -4.39 10.56
CA HIS A 229 -22.91 -4.55 9.19
C HIS A 229 -22.45 -5.87 8.55
N VAL A 230 -21.26 -6.36 8.89
CA VAL A 230 -20.73 -7.64 8.40
C VAL A 230 -21.62 -8.79 8.90
N TYR A 231 -21.97 -8.80 10.19
CA TYR A 231 -22.83 -9.84 10.78
C TYR A 231 -24.25 -9.84 10.23
N ARG A 232 -24.74 -8.68 9.76
CA ARG A 232 -26.10 -8.54 9.19
C ARG A 232 -26.13 -8.77 7.67
N SER A 233 -24.98 -8.98 7.02
CA SER A 233 -24.88 -9.15 5.58
C SER A 233 -25.39 -10.51 5.09
N GLU A 234 -25.71 -10.61 3.80
CA GLU A 234 -26.01 -11.89 3.14
C GLU A 234 -24.77 -12.82 3.20
N ASP A 235 -23.58 -12.26 3.12
CA ASP A 235 -22.31 -13.01 3.15
C ASP A 235 -22.07 -13.71 4.51
N ALA A 236 -22.58 -13.13 5.62
CA ALA A 236 -22.51 -13.76 6.92
C ALA A 236 -23.30 -15.09 7.00
N GLN A 237 -24.32 -15.24 6.16
CA GLN A 237 -25.10 -16.48 6.05
C GLN A 237 -24.53 -17.42 4.99
N GLU A 238 -23.96 -16.87 3.92
CA GLU A 238 -23.39 -17.65 2.83
C GLU A 238 -22.18 -18.48 3.28
N GLY A 239 -21.29 -17.91 4.08
CA GLY A 239 -20.08 -18.61 4.57
C GLY A 239 -20.39 -19.94 5.24
N PRO A 240 -21.16 -19.98 6.35
CA PRO A 240 -21.55 -21.19 7.04
C PRO A 240 -22.32 -22.19 6.15
N ARG A 241 -23.21 -21.68 5.26
CA ARG A 241 -23.97 -22.50 4.33
C ARG A 241 -23.06 -23.20 3.32
N ALA A 242 -22.18 -22.46 2.64
CA ALA A 242 -21.25 -23.00 1.66
C ALA A 242 -20.32 -24.05 2.30
N PHE A 243 -19.87 -23.81 3.55
CA PHE A 243 -19.08 -24.76 4.31
C PHE A 243 -19.85 -26.07 4.58
N ALA A 244 -21.10 -25.98 5.04
CA ALA A 244 -21.95 -27.16 5.29
C ALA A 244 -22.24 -27.95 4.02
N GLU A 245 -22.42 -27.27 2.89
CA GLU A 245 -22.67 -27.83 1.57
C GLU A 245 -21.38 -28.28 0.84
N LYS A 246 -20.20 -28.08 1.44
CA LYS A 246 -18.87 -28.42 0.85
C LYS A 246 -18.64 -27.80 -0.53
N ARG A 247 -19.07 -26.58 -0.75
CA ARG A 247 -18.87 -25.81 -1.98
C ARG A 247 -18.11 -24.50 -1.71
N LYS A 248 -17.61 -23.87 -2.78
CA LYS A 248 -17.06 -22.52 -2.67
C LYS A 248 -18.19 -21.52 -2.37
N PRO A 249 -17.94 -20.53 -1.47
CA PRO A 249 -18.89 -19.47 -1.20
C PRO A 249 -19.05 -18.53 -2.40
N GLN A 250 -20.19 -17.88 -2.49
CA GLN A 250 -20.52 -16.89 -3.51
C GLN A 250 -20.81 -15.56 -2.82
N TRP A 251 -19.72 -14.82 -2.57
CA TRP A 251 -19.79 -13.53 -1.89
C TRP A 251 -20.50 -12.48 -2.74
N ARG A 252 -21.36 -11.68 -2.11
CA ARG A 252 -22.13 -10.61 -2.75
C ARG A 252 -21.73 -9.22 -2.28
N GLY A 253 -21.00 -9.09 -1.17
CA GLY A 253 -20.57 -7.83 -0.61
C GLY A 253 -21.72 -6.99 -0.01
N ARG A 254 -22.80 -7.62 0.40
CA ARG A 254 -23.99 -6.94 0.93
C ARG A 254 -24.72 -7.78 1.98
#